data_98f1402974a0647cf096b6052560da22
#
_entry.id   98f1402974a0647cf096b6052560da22
#
_cell.length_a   1.000
_cell.length_b   1.000
_cell.length_c   1.000
_cell.angle_alpha   90.00
_cell.angle_beta   90.00
_cell.angle_gamma   90.00
#
_symmetry.space_group_name_H-M   'P 1'
#
loop_
_entity.id
_entity.type
_entity.pdbx_description
1 polymer ?
#
loop_
_entity_poly.entity_id
_entity_poly.type
_entity_poly.pdbx_seq_one_letter_code
_entity_poly.pdbx_strand_id
1 'polypeptide(L)'
;HWPDRNTNFFGKLGFEYDPNDNPVAIEETFDVINDIIKSGKVRCFGLSNETPWGAMQFIKLAEQKNYPKPVSIQNPYNLLNRTYEIGLSEVSHKENVGLLAYSPLGFGVLSGKYLNNAKPTNARLTLFDRFDRYTNDNAIRATQAYVDIAKRNNIDPAQMALAYVNNRSFLTANIIGATTMEQLKADIESINIKLDENTISEIEAVHKSIPNPSP
;
A
#
# COMPACT_ATOMS: atom_id res chain seq x y z
N HIS A 1 12.72 4.41 6.85
CA HIS A 1 11.94 3.27 6.33
C HIS A 1 10.72 2.98 7.20
N TRP A 2 10.88 2.94 8.50
CA TRP A 2 9.80 2.81 9.47
C TRP A 2 9.78 4.01 10.40
N PRO A 3 8.60 4.46 10.88
CA PRO A 3 8.55 5.35 12.04
C PRO A 3 9.27 4.72 13.23
N ASP A 4 10.03 5.49 13.96
CA ASP A 4 10.70 5.00 15.18
C ASP A 4 9.76 4.95 16.39
N ARG A 5 8.65 5.67 16.32
CA ARG A 5 7.60 5.70 17.35
C ARG A 5 6.63 4.54 17.23
N ASN A 6 5.91 4.24 18.31
CA ASN A 6 4.79 3.30 18.29
C ASN A 6 3.68 3.80 17.34
N THR A 7 3.24 2.94 16.44
CA THR A 7 2.15 3.19 15.49
C THR A 7 1.33 1.92 15.28
N ASN A 8 0.24 2.04 14.51
CA ASN A 8 -0.56 0.89 14.07
C ASN A 8 0.14 0.16 12.92
N PHE A 9 1.11 -0.67 13.23
CA PHE A 9 1.76 -1.54 12.25
C PHE A 9 0.84 -2.67 11.76
N PHE A 10 1.35 -3.48 10.86
CA PHE A 10 0.66 -4.59 10.20
C PHE A 10 -0.27 -5.38 11.13
N GLY A 11 -1.50 -5.60 10.65
CA GLY A 11 -2.53 -6.31 11.40
C GLY A 11 -3.33 -5.46 12.39
N LYS A 12 -3.00 -4.18 12.54
CA LYS A 12 -3.70 -3.26 13.45
C LYS A 12 -4.37 -2.13 12.70
N LEU A 13 -5.66 -1.92 12.92
CA LEU A 13 -6.42 -0.79 12.36
C LEU A 13 -6.30 0.46 13.21
N GLY A 14 -6.20 0.33 14.52
CA GLY A 14 -6.23 1.43 15.47
C GLY A 14 -4.86 1.74 16.07
N PHE A 15 -4.69 2.99 16.52
CA PHE A 15 -3.56 3.41 17.31
C PHE A 15 -3.75 2.99 18.77
N GLU A 16 -2.75 2.33 19.35
CA GLU A 16 -2.68 2.01 20.77
C GLU A 16 -1.62 2.88 21.43
N TYR A 17 -2.01 3.67 22.41
CA TYR A 17 -1.10 4.53 23.14
C TYR A 17 -0.18 3.71 24.06
N ASP A 18 1.12 3.92 23.93
CA ASP A 18 2.13 3.37 24.83
C ASP A 18 2.77 4.53 25.63
N PRO A 19 2.57 4.61 26.95
CA PRO A 19 3.17 5.67 27.77
C PRO A 19 4.69 5.54 27.91
N ASN A 20 5.28 4.41 27.54
CA ASN A 20 6.72 4.16 27.60
C ASN A 20 7.40 4.34 26.22
N ASP A 21 6.66 4.73 25.19
CA ASP A 21 7.23 5.01 23.87
C ASP A 21 8.22 6.18 23.98
N ASN A 22 9.46 5.95 23.61
CA ASN A 22 10.54 6.95 23.67
C ASN A 22 11.30 7.00 22.34
N PRO A 23 10.62 7.46 21.28
CA PRO A 23 11.20 7.48 19.93
C PRO A 23 12.24 8.58 19.77
N VAL A 24 13.11 8.42 18.76
CA VAL A 24 13.90 9.52 18.22
C VAL A 24 12.93 10.58 17.67
N ALA A 25 13.16 11.84 18.03
CA ALA A 25 12.30 12.93 17.55
C ALA A 25 12.33 13.03 16.02
N ILE A 26 11.15 13.22 15.41
CA ILE A 26 11.05 13.41 13.95
C ILE A 26 11.96 14.55 13.49
N GLU A 27 12.07 15.61 14.29
CA GLU A 27 12.92 16.76 13.99
C GLU A 27 14.40 16.38 13.87
N GLU A 28 14.92 15.56 14.79
CA GLU A 28 16.31 15.09 14.77
C GLU A 28 16.57 14.26 13.50
N THR A 29 15.70 13.32 13.19
CA THR A 29 15.75 12.53 11.94
C THR A 29 15.74 13.45 10.71
N PHE A 30 14.89 14.47 10.72
CA PHE A 30 14.75 15.37 9.59
C PHE A 30 15.94 16.31 9.40
N ASP A 31 16.58 16.76 10.49
CA ASP A 31 17.81 17.55 10.42
C ASP A 31 18.93 16.77 9.70
N VAL A 32 19.08 15.48 10.02
CA VAL A 32 20.07 14.60 9.33
C VAL A 32 19.71 14.42 7.85
N ILE A 33 18.43 14.20 7.51
CA ILE A 33 17.98 14.08 6.10
C ILE A 33 18.30 15.37 5.33
N ASN A 34 18.03 16.52 5.91
CA ASN A 34 18.31 17.81 5.29
C ASN A 34 19.82 18.01 5.06
N ASP A 35 20.69 17.60 6.00
CA ASP A 35 22.14 17.67 5.81
C ASP A 35 22.64 16.76 4.69
N ILE A 36 22.06 15.56 4.55
CA ILE A 36 22.35 14.64 3.44
C ILE A 36 21.95 15.27 2.11
N ILE A 37 20.78 15.94 2.03
CA ILE A 37 20.34 16.64 0.84
C ILE A 37 21.27 17.82 0.51
N LYS A 38 21.60 18.65 1.50
CA LYS A 38 22.54 19.77 1.33
C LYS A 38 23.93 19.33 0.88
N SER A 39 24.39 18.14 1.30
CA SER A 39 25.65 17.59 0.84
C SER A 39 25.64 17.11 -0.61
N GLY A 40 24.49 17.17 -1.30
CA GLY A 40 24.33 16.74 -2.69
C GLY A 40 24.28 15.22 -2.90
N LYS A 41 24.31 14.40 -1.84
CA LYS A 41 24.27 12.94 -1.92
C LYS A 41 22.86 12.41 -2.29
N VAL A 42 21.81 13.15 -1.92
CA VAL A 42 20.42 12.82 -2.17
C VAL A 42 19.71 14.07 -2.70
N ARG A 43 18.84 13.92 -3.69
CA ARG A 43 18.07 15.03 -4.27
C ARG A 43 16.77 15.30 -3.54
N CYS A 44 16.09 14.22 -3.11
CA CYS A 44 14.81 14.28 -2.42
C CYS A 44 14.65 13.04 -1.54
N PHE A 45 13.66 13.07 -0.65
CA PHE A 45 13.34 11.94 0.21
C PHE A 45 11.84 11.66 0.20
N GLY A 46 11.46 10.45 0.60
CA GLY A 46 10.08 10.03 0.84
C GLY A 46 9.96 9.33 2.18
N LEU A 47 8.74 9.26 2.67
CA LEU A 47 8.39 8.54 3.89
C LEU A 47 7.99 7.10 3.55
N SER A 48 8.02 6.19 4.52
CA SER A 48 7.58 4.81 4.33
C SER A 48 6.90 4.30 5.60
N ASN A 49 5.78 3.60 5.42
CA ASN A 49 4.94 3.09 6.50
C ASN A 49 4.51 4.19 7.49
N GLU A 50 4.29 5.38 6.95
CA GLU A 50 3.99 6.54 7.76
C GLU A 50 2.48 6.70 7.96
N THR A 51 2.11 7.34 9.06
CA THR A 51 0.73 7.67 9.42
C THR A 51 0.38 9.09 8.98
N PRO A 52 -0.91 9.47 8.92
CA PRO A 52 -1.30 10.86 8.63
C PRO A 52 -0.65 11.86 9.59
N TRP A 53 -0.59 11.53 10.89
CA TRP A 53 0.03 12.41 11.88
C TRP A 53 1.52 12.63 11.59
N GLY A 54 2.27 11.55 11.37
CA GLY A 54 3.72 11.67 11.13
C GLY A 54 4.02 12.38 9.81
N ALA A 55 3.28 12.09 8.74
CA ALA A 55 3.41 12.80 7.47
C ALA A 55 3.23 14.32 7.65
N MET A 56 2.19 14.73 8.39
CA MET A 56 1.95 16.14 8.66
C MET A 56 3.01 16.76 9.60
N GLN A 57 3.64 15.99 10.51
CA GLN A 57 4.77 16.50 11.29
C GLN A 57 5.97 16.83 10.40
N PHE A 58 6.35 15.94 9.47
CA PHE A 58 7.43 16.21 8.51
C PHE A 58 7.12 17.43 7.63
N ILE A 59 5.88 17.56 7.15
CA ILE A 59 5.46 18.69 6.30
C ILE A 59 5.54 20.00 7.09
N LYS A 60 5.00 20.04 8.30
CA LYS A 60 5.03 21.22 9.18
C LYS A 60 6.47 21.64 9.52
N LEU A 61 7.33 20.68 9.84
CA LEU A 61 8.74 20.96 10.13
C LEU A 61 9.47 21.47 8.87
N ALA A 62 9.15 20.94 7.68
CA ALA A 62 9.70 21.42 6.43
C ALA A 62 9.38 22.91 6.22
N GLU A 63 8.14 23.33 6.47
CA GLU A 63 7.72 24.73 6.36
C GLU A 63 8.41 25.62 7.42
N GLN A 64 8.44 25.17 8.67
CA GLN A 64 9.03 25.94 9.78
C GLN A 64 10.54 26.15 9.63
N LYS A 65 11.26 25.13 9.13
CA LYS A 65 12.72 25.17 8.99
C LYS A 65 13.18 25.52 7.58
N ASN A 66 12.26 25.74 6.64
CA ASN A 66 12.54 25.92 5.22
C ASN A 66 13.39 24.75 4.65
N TYR A 67 12.99 23.51 4.99
CA TYR A 67 13.58 22.27 4.49
C TYR A 67 12.77 21.72 3.30
N PRO A 68 13.39 20.86 2.45
CA PRO A 68 12.64 20.17 1.41
C PRO A 68 11.52 19.32 1.97
N LYS A 69 10.30 19.43 1.42
CA LYS A 69 9.18 18.54 1.80
C LYS A 69 9.43 17.10 1.32
N PRO A 70 8.87 16.08 2.00
CA PRO A 70 8.86 14.72 1.45
C PRO A 70 8.10 14.70 0.13
N VAL A 71 8.61 13.95 -0.87
CA VAL A 71 8.00 13.90 -2.21
C VAL A 71 7.03 12.74 -2.38
N SER A 72 7.08 11.74 -1.50
CA SER A 72 6.21 10.56 -1.58
C SER A 72 6.05 9.88 -0.24
N ILE A 73 5.01 9.04 -0.13
CA ILE A 73 4.81 8.11 0.97
C ILE A 73 4.73 6.70 0.39
N GLN A 74 5.63 5.80 0.80
CA GLN A 74 5.59 4.40 0.38
C GLN A 74 4.87 3.57 1.45
N ASN A 75 3.61 3.24 1.21
CA ASN A 75 2.77 2.47 2.12
C ASN A 75 2.09 1.29 1.41
N PRO A 76 1.62 0.27 2.16
CA PRO A 76 0.84 -0.81 1.56
C PRO A 76 -0.49 -0.28 1.05
N TYR A 77 -0.88 -0.69 -0.15
CA TYR A 77 -2.20 -0.39 -0.68
C TYR A 77 -2.63 -1.44 -1.70
N ASN A 78 -3.75 -2.09 -1.44
CA ASN A 78 -4.36 -3.10 -2.31
C ASN A 78 -5.83 -3.33 -1.92
N LEU A 79 -6.55 -4.18 -2.63
CA LEU A 79 -7.96 -4.48 -2.37
C LEU A 79 -8.25 -5.09 -0.98
N LEU A 80 -7.25 -5.67 -0.30
CA LEU A 80 -7.37 -6.23 1.05
C LEU A 80 -6.90 -5.24 2.14
N ASN A 81 -6.24 -4.15 1.75
CA ASN A 81 -5.78 -3.10 2.64
C ASN A 81 -5.90 -1.73 1.96
N ARG A 82 -6.95 -1.02 2.29
CA ARG A 82 -7.26 0.32 1.79
C ARG A 82 -7.14 1.38 2.90
N THR A 83 -6.39 1.08 3.96
CA THR A 83 -6.22 1.99 5.12
C THR A 83 -5.63 3.35 4.74
N TYR A 84 -4.87 3.42 3.63
CA TYR A 84 -4.35 4.68 3.10
C TYR A 84 -5.46 5.69 2.77
N GLU A 85 -6.64 5.23 2.39
CA GLU A 85 -7.81 6.08 2.11
C GLU A 85 -8.32 6.81 3.35
N ILE A 86 -7.96 6.30 4.56
CA ILE A 86 -8.37 6.89 5.85
C ILE A 86 -7.34 7.94 6.28
N GLY A 87 -7.41 9.12 5.72
CA GLY A 87 -6.58 10.27 6.08
C GLY A 87 -5.36 10.51 5.18
N LEU A 88 -4.53 9.51 4.86
CA LEU A 88 -3.35 9.73 4.01
C LEU A 88 -3.70 10.15 2.58
N SER A 89 -4.80 9.69 2.03
CA SER A 89 -5.27 10.13 0.70
C SER A 89 -5.58 11.63 0.69
N GLU A 90 -6.16 12.17 1.75
CA GLU A 90 -6.38 13.61 1.89
C GLU A 90 -5.04 14.36 1.99
N VAL A 91 -4.12 13.89 2.83
CA VAL A 91 -2.76 14.45 2.93
C VAL A 91 -2.07 14.46 1.57
N SER A 92 -2.16 13.37 0.81
CA SER A 92 -1.58 13.27 -0.54
C SER A 92 -2.08 14.39 -1.46
N HIS A 93 -3.37 14.63 -1.46
CA HIS A 93 -3.96 15.67 -2.32
C HIS A 93 -3.69 17.10 -1.83
N LYS A 94 -3.78 17.32 -0.52
CA LYS A 94 -3.62 18.67 0.04
C LYS A 94 -2.17 19.13 0.05
N GLU A 95 -1.24 18.20 0.29
CA GLU A 95 0.18 18.49 0.43
C GLU A 95 1.02 18.13 -0.79
N ASN A 96 0.39 17.54 -1.82
CA ASN A 96 1.05 17.09 -3.05
C ASN A 96 2.17 16.05 -2.77
N VAL A 97 1.89 15.09 -1.89
CA VAL A 97 2.80 13.99 -1.52
C VAL A 97 2.14 12.67 -1.89
N GLY A 98 2.46 12.12 -3.04
CA GLY A 98 1.74 10.97 -3.59
C GLY A 98 2.18 9.62 -3.02
N LEU A 99 1.31 8.61 -3.21
CA LEU A 99 1.55 7.23 -2.77
C LEU A 99 2.45 6.48 -3.75
N LEU A 100 3.46 5.80 -3.22
CA LEU A 100 4.12 4.65 -3.85
C LEU A 100 3.53 3.38 -3.22
N ALA A 101 2.57 2.75 -3.91
CA ALA A 101 1.86 1.59 -3.36
C ALA A 101 2.72 0.33 -3.42
N TYR A 102 3.03 -0.26 -2.27
CA TYR A 102 3.67 -1.57 -2.25
C TYR A 102 2.69 -2.69 -1.91
N SER A 103 3.05 -3.93 -2.28
CA SER A 103 2.21 -5.14 -2.15
C SER A 103 0.82 -5.01 -2.81
N PRO A 104 0.71 -4.47 -4.03
CA PRO A 104 -0.58 -4.25 -4.67
C PRO A 104 -1.37 -5.53 -4.92
N LEU A 105 -0.70 -6.69 -4.97
CA LEU A 105 -1.31 -8.01 -5.09
C LEU A 105 -1.42 -8.78 -3.76
N GLY A 106 -1.15 -8.13 -2.60
CA GLY A 106 -1.22 -8.81 -1.29
C GLY A 106 -0.35 -10.09 -1.27
N PHE A 107 0.95 -9.98 -1.60
CA PHE A 107 1.87 -11.12 -1.75
C PHE A 107 1.45 -12.15 -2.82
N GLY A 108 0.63 -11.74 -3.76
CA GLY A 108 0.08 -12.58 -4.83
C GLY A 108 -1.25 -13.26 -4.48
N VAL A 109 -1.82 -12.99 -3.31
CA VAL A 109 -3.13 -13.52 -2.88
C VAL A 109 -4.24 -13.08 -3.82
N LEU A 110 -4.24 -11.81 -4.24
CA LEU A 110 -5.25 -11.24 -5.12
C LEU A 110 -5.29 -11.82 -6.55
N SER A 111 -4.27 -12.61 -6.95
CA SER A 111 -4.37 -13.41 -8.17
C SER A 111 -5.31 -14.61 -8.04
N GLY A 112 -5.74 -14.96 -6.83
CA GLY A 112 -6.55 -16.14 -6.56
C GLY A 112 -5.79 -17.46 -6.48
N LYS A 113 -4.48 -17.48 -6.76
CA LYS A 113 -3.68 -18.71 -6.88
C LYS A 113 -3.55 -19.54 -5.60
N TYR A 114 -3.89 -18.96 -4.44
CA TYR A 114 -3.85 -19.64 -3.14
C TYR A 114 -5.25 -20.05 -2.63
N LEU A 115 -6.30 -19.73 -3.38
CA LEU A 115 -7.66 -20.14 -3.03
C LEU A 115 -7.78 -21.68 -3.00
N ASN A 116 -8.76 -22.18 -2.24
CA ASN A 116 -8.99 -23.62 -2.04
C ASN A 116 -7.77 -24.34 -1.45
N ASN A 117 -7.01 -23.68 -0.58
CA ASN A 117 -5.78 -24.19 0.04
C ASN A 117 -4.69 -24.62 -0.97
N ALA A 118 -4.71 -24.06 -2.17
CA ALA A 118 -3.69 -24.34 -3.18
C ALA A 118 -2.32 -23.83 -2.73
N LYS A 119 -1.29 -24.64 -2.97
CA LYS A 119 0.12 -24.33 -2.68
C LYS A 119 0.97 -24.40 -3.95
N PRO A 120 0.89 -23.39 -4.85
CA PRO A 120 1.64 -23.42 -6.08
C PRO A 120 3.15 -23.50 -5.83
N THR A 121 3.85 -24.34 -6.58
CA THR A 121 5.31 -24.47 -6.49
C THR A 121 5.98 -23.12 -6.77
N ASN A 122 7.04 -22.78 -6.03
CA ASN A 122 7.79 -21.54 -6.15
C ASN A 122 6.98 -20.25 -5.88
N ALA A 123 5.80 -20.35 -5.27
CA ALA A 123 5.01 -19.18 -4.89
C ALA A 123 5.37 -18.71 -3.48
N ARG A 124 5.30 -17.39 -3.25
CA ARG A 124 5.80 -16.75 -2.01
C ARG A 124 5.24 -17.39 -0.73
N LEU A 125 3.93 -17.59 -0.63
CA LEU A 125 3.30 -18.15 0.57
C LEU A 125 3.54 -19.67 0.72
N THR A 126 3.95 -20.34 -0.35
CA THR A 126 4.35 -21.75 -0.31
C THR A 126 5.78 -21.91 0.19
N LEU A 127 6.65 -20.94 -0.12
CA LEU A 127 8.07 -20.97 0.23
C LEU A 127 8.38 -20.37 1.60
N PHE A 128 7.54 -19.44 2.08
CA PHE A 128 7.85 -18.64 3.28
C PHE A 128 6.62 -18.47 4.16
N ASP A 129 6.54 -19.22 5.25
CA ASP A 129 5.42 -19.22 6.19
C ASP A 129 5.21 -17.86 6.90
N ARG A 130 6.25 -17.02 6.97
CA ARG A 130 6.20 -15.70 7.64
C ARG A 130 5.33 -14.65 6.93
N PHE A 131 4.85 -14.93 5.71
CA PHE A 131 4.01 -14.01 4.93
C PHE A 131 2.52 -14.31 5.08
N ASP A 132 2.01 -14.31 6.30
CA ASP A 132 0.64 -14.70 6.64
C ASP A 132 -0.38 -13.57 6.66
N ARG A 133 0.05 -12.29 6.57
CA ARG A 133 -0.79 -11.10 6.67
C ARG A 133 -2.09 -11.16 5.86
N TYR A 134 -2.04 -11.70 4.64
CA TYR A 134 -3.16 -11.76 3.70
C TYR A 134 -3.86 -13.12 3.65
N THR A 135 -3.69 -13.99 4.66
CA THR A 135 -4.19 -15.37 4.67
C THR A 135 -5.28 -15.64 5.70
N ASN A 136 -5.73 -14.62 6.44
CA ASN A 136 -6.84 -14.76 7.37
C ASN A 136 -8.17 -15.02 6.63
N ASP A 137 -9.17 -15.57 7.33
CA ASP A 137 -10.45 -15.99 6.74
C ASP A 137 -11.18 -14.85 6.00
N ASN A 138 -11.14 -13.63 6.53
CA ASN A 138 -11.76 -12.48 5.87
C ASN A 138 -11.02 -12.10 4.58
N ALA A 139 -9.70 -12.18 4.57
CA ALA A 139 -8.90 -11.94 3.36
C ALA A 139 -9.17 -13.00 2.30
N ILE A 140 -9.31 -14.28 2.68
CA ILE A 140 -9.66 -15.37 1.76
C ILE A 140 -11.06 -15.13 1.16
N ARG A 141 -12.05 -14.79 1.99
CA ARG A 141 -13.42 -14.49 1.53
C ARG A 141 -13.47 -13.29 0.59
N ALA A 142 -12.78 -12.19 0.94
CA ALA A 142 -12.70 -11.02 0.09
C ALA A 142 -11.98 -11.34 -1.23
N THR A 143 -10.87 -12.07 -1.19
CA THR A 143 -10.15 -12.50 -2.39
C THR A 143 -11.02 -13.32 -3.31
N GLN A 144 -11.79 -14.30 -2.79
CA GLN A 144 -12.72 -15.09 -3.59
C GLN A 144 -13.73 -14.18 -4.32
N ALA A 145 -14.32 -13.23 -3.58
CA ALA A 145 -15.28 -12.30 -4.16
C ALA A 145 -14.65 -11.44 -5.28
N TYR A 146 -13.43 -10.91 -5.08
CA TYR A 146 -12.72 -10.15 -6.11
C TYR A 146 -12.37 -11.00 -7.34
N VAL A 147 -11.94 -12.24 -7.14
CA VAL A 147 -11.67 -13.18 -8.24
C VAL A 147 -12.95 -13.47 -9.03
N ASP A 148 -14.09 -13.61 -8.37
CA ASP A 148 -15.36 -13.85 -9.04
C ASP A 148 -15.83 -12.62 -9.84
N ILE A 149 -15.60 -11.40 -9.33
CA ILE A 149 -15.84 -10.16 -10.08
C ILE A 149 -14.97 -10.14 -11.33
N ALA A 150 -13.68 -10.36 -11.20
CA ALA A 150 -12.74 -10.37 -12.33
C ALA A 150 -13.16 -11.35 -13.42
N LYS A 151 -13.51 -12.58 -13.03
CA LYS A 151 -13.97 -13.62 -13.97
C LYS A 151 -15.25 -13.24 -14.71
N ARG A 152 -16.26 -12.67 -13.99
CA ARG A 152 -17.52 -12.23 -14.64
C ARG A 152 -17.28 -11.13 -15.67
N ASN A 153 -16.29 -10.29 -15.43
CA ASN A 153 -15.92 -9.19 -16.32
C ASN A 153 -14.81 -9.55 -17.35
N ASN A 154 -14.45 -10.84 -17.45
CA ASN A 154 -13.37 -11.33 -18.34
C ASN A 154 -12.04 -10.61 -18.17
N ILE A 155 -11.69 -10.26 -16.92
CA ILE A 155 -10.41 -9.63 -16.54
C ILE A 155 -9.60 -10.64 -15.72
N ASP A 156 -8.29 -10.68 -15.91
CA ASP A 156 -7.41 -11.45 -15.03
C ASP A 156 -7.47 -10.86 -13.61
N PRO A 157 -7.64 -11.66 -12.53
CA PRO A 157 -7.78 -11.15 -11.18
C PRO A 157 -6.59 -10.28 -10.71
N ALA A 158 -5.35 -10.66 -11.05
CA ALA A 158 -4.19 -9.86 -10.67
C ALA A 158 -4.19 -8.53 -11.44
N GLN A 159 -4.51 -8.55 -12.72
CA GLN A 159 -4.61 -7.33 -13.52
C GLN A 159 -5.75 -6.43 -13.05
N MET A 160 -6.91 -6.97 -12.66
CA MET A 160 -8.00 -6.18 -12.06
C MET A 160 -7.55 -5.50 -10.77
N ALA A 161 -6.87 -6.23 -9.88
CA ALA A 161 -6.36 -5.68 -8.62
C ALA A 161 -5.34 -4.57 -8.87
N LEU A 162 -4.41 -4.74 -9.81
CA LEU A 162 -3.44 -3.71 -10.19
C LEU A 162 -4.12 -2.51 -10.85
N ALA A 163 -5.06 -2.72 -11.76
CA ALA A 163 -5.81 -1.65 -12.41
C ALA A 163 -6.60 -0.82 -11.41
N TYR A 164 -7.18 -1.46 -10.39
CA TYR A 164 -7.85 -0.73 -9.31
C TYR A 164 -6.89 0.21 -8.57
N VAL A 165 -5.69 -0.25 -8.23
CA VAL A 165 -4.66 0.58 -7.60
C VAL A 165 -4.20 1.70 -8.54
N ASN A 166 -3.93 1.38 -9.81
CA ASN A 166 -3.48 2.33 -10.83
C ASN A 166 -4.45 3.51 -11.04
N ASN A 167 -5.74 3.29 -10.81
CA ASN A 167 -6.78 4.31 -11.00
C ASN A 167 -7.02 5.21 -9.77
N ARG A 168 -6.22 5.10 -8.71
CA ARG A 168 -6.38 5.95 -7.52
C ARG A 168 -5.73 7.32 -7.74
N SER A 169 -6.48 8.38 -7.49
CA SER A 169 -6.05 9.76 -7.71
C SER A 169 -4.88 10.21 -6.84
N PHE A 170 -4.65 9.54 -5.72
CA PHE A 170 -3.51 9.77 -4.81
C PHE A 170 -2.28 8.92 -5.13
N LEU A 171 -2.35 8.04 -6.13
CA LEU A 171 -1.24 7.19 -6.53
C LEU A 171 -0.24 7.93 -7.40
N THR A 172 1.06 7.83 -7.06
CA THR A 172 2.17 8.23 -7.92
C THR A 172 2.72 7.06 -8.71
N ALA A 173 2.93 5.91 -8.04
CA ALA A 173 3.40 4.70 -8.70
C ALA A 173 2.96 3.44 -7.94
N ASN A 174 2.73 2.39 -8.71
CA ASN A 174 2.42 1.06 -8.21
C ASN A 174 3.69 0.21 -8.22
N ILE A 175 4.11 -0.31 -7.07
CA ILE A 175 5.34 -1.10 -6.94
C ILE A 175 5.00 -2.56 -7.15
N ILE A 176 5.25 -3.04 -8.36
CA ILE A 176 5.00 -4.42 -8.76
C ILE A 176 6.22 -5.31 -8.49
N GLY A 177 6.00 -6.63 -8.44
CA GLY A 177 7.04 -7.63 -8.38
C GLY A 177 6.61 -8.90 -9.11
N ALA A 178 7.48 -9.39 -10.00
CA ALA A 178 7.24 -10.57 -10.81
C ALA A 178 8.40 -11.56 -10.67
N THR A 179 8.11 -12.85 -10.81
CA THR A 179 9.12 -13.93 -10.83
C THR A 179 9.29 -14.53 -12.22
N THR A 180 8.41 -14.20 -13.16
CA THR A 180 8.50 -14.60 -14.58
C THR A 180 8.27 -13.40 -15.48
N MET A 181 8.72 -13.51 -16.74
CA MET A 181 8.51 -12.46 -17.74
C MET A 181 7.04 -12.30 -18.12
N GLU A 182 6.27 -13.37 -18.10
CA GLU A 182 4.82 -13.34 -18.33
C GLU A 182 4.11 -12.53 -17.26
N GLN A 183 4.45 -12.74 -15.98
CA GLN A 183 3.92 -11.94 -14.88
C GLN A 183 4.30 -10.47 -15.03
N LEU A 184 5.57 -10.19 -15.29
CA LEU A 184 6.04 -8.81 -15.45
C LEU A 184 5.28 -8.08 -16.56
N LYS A 185 5.09 -8.76 -17.71
CA LYS A 185 4.35 -8.21 -18.85
C LYS A 185 2.89 -7.95 -18.46
N ALA A 186 2.22 -8.92 -17.86
CA ALA A 186 0.83 -8.77 -17.40
C ALA A 186 0.66 -7.65 -16.38
N ASP A 187 1.60 -7.54 -15.42
CA ASP A 187 1.59 -6.49 -14.41
C ASP A 187 1.74 -5.10 -15.04
N ILE A 188 2.65 -4.93 -16.01
CA ILE A 188 2.83 -3.68 -16.75
C ILE A 188 1.59 -3.35 -17.58
N GLU A 189 1.03 -4.33 -18.29
CA GLU A 189 -0.16 -4.15 -19.14
C GLU A 189 -1.41 -3.75 -18.33
N SER A 190 -1.44 -4.00 -17.02
CA SER A 190 -2.54 -3.60 -16.14
C SER A 190 -2.85 -2.10 -16.18
N ILE A 191 -1.88 -1.25 -16.55
CA ILE A 191 -2.08 0.20 -16.70
C ILE A 191 -3.07 0.57 -17.81
N ASN A 192 -3.25 -0.32 -18.79
CA ASN A 192 -4.15 -0.12 -19.92
C ASN A 192 -5.58 -0.59 -19.62
N ILE A 193 -5.80 -1.28 -18.51
CA ILE A 193 -7.10 -1.80 -18.14
C ILE A 193 -7.94 -0.69 -17.51
N LYS A 194 -9.07 -0.41 -18.12
CA LYS A 194 -10.07 0.51 -17.60
C LYS A 194 -11.20 -0.31 -16.97
N LEU A 195 -11.33 -0.17 -15.66
CA LEU A 195 -12.47 -0.75 -14.94
C LEU A 195 -13.70 0.14 -15.17
N ASP A 196 -14.79 -0.44 -15.63
CA ASP A 196 -16.05 0.28 -15.79
C ASP A 196 -16.70 0.55 -14.42
N GLU A 197 -17.72 1.42 -14.41
CA GLU A 197 -18.41 1.82 -13.19
C GLU A 197 -19.07 0.65 -12.47
N ASN A 198 -19.57 -0.35 -13.22
CA ASN A 198 -20.20 -1.53 -12.65
C ASN A 198 -19.15 -2.38 -11.91
N THR A 199 -18.02 -2.66 -12.54
CA THR A 199 -16.90 -3.40 -11.92
C THR A 199 -16.40 -2.69 -10.66
N ILE A 200 -16.23 -1.36 -10.72
CA ILE A 200 -15.83 -0.57 -9.56
C ILE A 200 -16.88 -0.67 -8.44
N SER A 201 -18.16 -0.56 -8.77
CA SER A 201 -19.25 -0.68 -7.80
C SER A 201 -19.27 -2.05 -7.11
N GLU A 202 -19.06 -3.13 -7.85
CA GLU A 202 -18.95 -4.48 -7.31
C GLU A 202 -17.74 -4.59 -6.34
N ILE A 203 -16.57 -4.03 -6.71
CA ILE A 203 -15.37 -3.99 -5.86
C ILE A 203 -15.67 -3.21 -4.57
N GLU A 204 -16.31 -2.05 -4.67
CA GLU A 204 -16.68 -1.24 -3.50
C GLU A 204 -17.69 -1.97 -2.59
N ALA A 205 -18.61 -2.74 -3.14
CA ALA A 205 -19.56 -3.54 -2.37
C ALA A 205 -18.82 -4.62 -1.53
N VAL A 206 -17.82 -5.27 -2.09
CA VAL A 206 -16.97 -6.23 -1.33
C VAL A 206 -16.24 -5.51 -0.20
N HIS A 207 -15.60 -4.38 -0.48
CA HIS A 207 -14.88 -3.61 0.55
C HIS A 207 -15.82 -3.13 1.67
N LYS A 208 -17.03 -2.69 1.33
CA LYS A 208 -18.05 -2.28 2.31
C LYS A 208 -18.46 -3.44 3.22
N SER A 209 -18.54 -4.65 2.68
CA SER A 209 -18.92 -5.86 3.42
C SER A 209 -17.77 -6.41 4.27
N ILE A 210 -16.54 -6.34 3.78
CA ILE A 210 -15.32 -6.86 4.44
C ILE A 210 -14.24 -5.77 4.38
N PRO A 211 -14.33 -4.72 5.22
CA PRO A 211 -13.40 -3.60 5.15
C PRO A 211 -12.03 -3.97 5.71
N ASN A 212 -10.98 -3.65 4.96
CA ASN A 212 -9.58 -3.80 5.36
C ASN A 212 -9.26 -5.13 6.08
N PRO A 213 -9.48 -6.29 5.44
CA PRO A 213 -9.27 -7.57 6.10
C PRO A 213 -7.81 -7.86 6.47
N SER A 214 -6.88 -7.08 5.92
CA SER A 214 -5.43 -7.25 6.14
C SER A 214 -4.71 -5.90 6.29
N PRO A 215 -5.06 -5.14 7.32
CA PRO A 215 -4.53 -3.80 7.55
C PRO A 215 -3.04 -3.79 7.83
#